data_d6614d171a87229e3f12379360a735b3
#
_entry.id   d6614d171a87229e3f12379360a735b3
#
_cell.length_a   1.000
_cell.length_b   1.000
_cell.length_c   1.000
_cell.angle_alpha   90.00
_cell.angle_beta   90.00
_cell.angle_gamma   90.00
#
_symmetry.space_group_name_H-M   'P 1'
#
loop_
_entity.id
_entity.type
_entity.pdbx_description
1 polymer ?
#
loop_
_entity_poly.entity_id
_entity_poly.type
_entity_poly.pdbx_seq_one_letter_code
_entity_poly.pdbx_strand_id
1 'polypeptide(L)'
;MDQRYLYPAALFPAEAPGEPTAWACVRTRARAEKRLSEWLTSRNRPHYLPTLLRDTISHRRRRQTELPAFPGYLFVAGDAEKSDFAQAGAAVDFVPVTDAAKLHRELWNLWRGLTSGSPLELVRELEPGQWVEVAAGALKGTQGRFQRWGKHGRIVLWVEILGAGAAVEIDETSVIRAV
;
A
#
# COMPACT_ATOMS: atom_id res chain seq x y z
N MET A 1 1.69 -8.25 -9.58
CA MET A 1 0.55 -8.85 -8.83
C MET A 1 -0.64 -7.93 -9.02
N ASP A 2 -1.79 -8.45 -9.40
CA ASP A 2 -3.00 -7.64 -9.62
C ASP A 2 -3.56 -7.20 -8.27
N GLN A 3 -3.75 -5.89 -8.08
CA GLN A 3 -4.34 -5.34 -6.85
C GLN A 3 -5.86 -5.30 -7.03
N ARG A 4 -6.51 -6.40 -6.67
CA ARG A 4 -7.94 -6.61 -6.83
C ARG A 4 -8.82 -5.51 -6.21
N TYR A 5 -8.32 -4.83 -5.20
CA TYR A 5 -9.05 -3.80 -4.45
C TYR A 5 -8.54 -2.39 -4.75
N LEU A 6 -8.12 -2.15 -5.99
CA LEU A 6 -7.79 -0.85 -6.55
C LEU A 6 -8.85 -0.50 -7.61
N TYR A 7 -9.50 0.65 -7.46
CA TYR A 7 -10.49 1.13 -8.43
C TYR A 7 -10.35 2.64 -8.70
N PRO A 8 -10.36 3.09 -9.94
CA PRO A 8 -10.17 2.25 -11.13
C PRO A 8 -8.77 1.62 -11.19
N ALA A 9 -8.58 0.60 -12.00
CA ALA A 9 -7.26 -0.05 -12.13
C ALA A 9 -6.15 0.93 -12.56
N ALA A 10 -6.51 1.99 -13.27
CA ALA A 10 -5.61 3.07 -13.70
C ALA A 10 -5.46 4.21 -12.68
N LEU A 11 -5.89 4.03 -11.42
CA LEU A 11 -5.78 5.08 -10.38
C LEU A 11 -4.33 5.51 -10.14
N PHE A 12 -3.40 4.59 -10.25
CA PHE A 12 -1.97 4.86 -10.15
C PHE A 12 -1.26 4.59 -11.49
N PRO A 13 -0.67 5.64 -12.12
CA PRO A 13 0.19 5.45 -13.27
C PRO A 13 1.46 4.67 -12.90
N ALA A 14 1.97 3.85 -13.85
CA ALA A 14 3.12 2.97 -13.57
C ALA A 14 4.45 3.75 -13.43
N GLU A 15 4.63 4.83 -14.18
CA GLU A 15 5.91 5.53 -14.32
C GLU A 15 6.15 6.62 -13.27
N ALA A 16 5.08 7.28 -12.82
CA ALA A 16 5.14 8.37 -11.85
C ALA A 16 3.88 8.39 -10.99
N PRO A 17 3.89 9.04 -9.81
CA PRO A 17 2.70 9.09 -8.95
C PRO A 17 1.48 9.79 -9.58
N GLY A 18 1.70 10.53 -10.67
CA GLY A 18 0.65 11.35 -11.28
C GLY A 18 0.39 12.64 -10.50
N GLU A 19 -0.66 13.35 -10.89
CA GLU A 19 -1.09 14.54 -10.16
C GLU A 19 -1.65 14.17 -8.78
N PRO A 20 -1.29 14.91 -7.72
CA PRO A 20 -1.84 14.68 -6.41
C PRO A 20 -3.37 14.82 -6.43
N THR A 21 -4.07 13.82 -5.94
CA THR A 21 -5.51 13.89 -5.72
C THR A 21 -5.82 14.06 -4.24
N ALA A 22 -7.00 14.59 -3.93
CA ALA A 22 -7.51 14.55 -2.56
C ALA A 22 -7.69 13.09 -2.13
N TRP A 23 -7.47 12.81 -0.86
CA TRP A 23 -7.65 11.49 -0.27
C TRP A 23 -8.40 11.57 1.05
N ALA A 24 -9.31 10.64 1.24
CA ALA A 24 -9.91 10.37 2.54
C ALA A 24 -9.39 9.01 3.05
N CYS A 25 -8.84 9.02 4.26
CA CYS A 25 -8.46 7.79 4.95
C CYS A 25 -9.64 7.32 5.81
N VAL A 26 -10.26 6.22 5.42
CA VAL A 26 -11.47 5.69 6.06
C VAL A 26 -11.10 4.59 7.04
N ARG A 27 -11.51 4.75 8.29
CA ARG A 27 -11.44 3.70 9.30
C ARG A 27 -12.66 2.80 9.19
N THR A 28 -12.43 1.49 9.08
CA THR A 28 -13.49 0.49 8.93
C THR A 28 -13.73 -0.29 10.22
N ARG A 29 -14.86 -0.96 10.30
CA ARG A 29 -15.06 -2.06 11.27
C ARG A 29 -14.09 -3.19 10.93
N ALA A 30 -13.72 -3.98 11.94
CA ALA A 30 -12.85 -5.13 11.76
C ALA A 30 -13.37 -6.07 10.67
N ARG A 31 -12.49 -6.48 9.76
CA ARG A 31 -12.78 -7.39 8.65
C ARG A 31 -13.84 -6.87 7.66
N ALA A 32 -14.10 -5.58 7.64
CA ALA A 32 -15.09 -4.97 6.74
C ALA A 32 -14.43 -4.25 5.54
N GLU A 33 -13.11 -4.23 5.46
CA GLU A 33 -12.34 -3.47 4.47
C GLU A 33 -12.67 -3.90 3.04
N LYS A 34 -12.67 -5.20 2.77
CA LYS A 34 -12.98 -5.74 1.43
C LYS A 34 -14.42 -5.47 1.03
N ARG A 35 -15.36 -5.65 1.96
CA ARG A 35 -16.78 -5.33 1.72
C ARG A 35 -16.97 -3.85 1.40
N LEU A 36 -16.26 -2.97 2.10
CA LEU A 36 -16.30 -1.53 1.81
C LEU A 36 -15.72 -1.23 0.42
N SER A 37 -14.60 -1.85 0.06
CA SER A 37 -14.00 -1.73 -1.27
C SER A 37 -14.97 -2.17 -2.38
N GLU A 38 -15.61 -3.32 -2.24
CA GLU A 38 -16.60 -3.82 -3.19
C GLU A 38 -17.83 -2.89 -3.30
N TRP A 39 -18.28 -2.35 -2.18
CA TRP A 39 -19.36 -1.36 -2.15
C TRP A 39 -18.98 -0.05 -2.86
N LEU A 40 -17.74 0.44 -2.69
CA LEU A 40 -17.22 1.62 -3.40
C LEU A 40 -17.08 1.37 -4.90
N THR A 41 -16.59 0.18 -5.29
CA THR A 41 -16.53 -0.23 -6.70
C THR A 41 -17.91 -0.20 -7.34
N SER A 42 -18.95 -0.72 -6.68
CA SER A 42 -20.32 -0.73 -7.20
C SER A 42 -20.92 0.68 -7.42
N ARG A 43 -20.30 1.69 -6.83
CA ARG A 43 -20.67 3.11 -6.95
C ARG A 43 -19.71 3.94 -7.79
N ASN A 44 -18.78 3.29 -8.48
CA ASN A 44 -17.73 3.94 -9.27
C ASN A 44 -16.93 4.98 -8.45
N ARG A 45 -16.73 4.75 -7.16
CA ARG A 45 -15.92 5.61 -6.29
C ARG A 45 -14.47 5.15 -6.31
N PRO A 46 -13.53 5.98 -6.80
CA PRO A 46 -12.12 5.63 -6.81
C PRO A 46 -11.59 5.39 -5.39
N HIS A 47 -10.90 4.26 -5.21
CA HIS A 47 -10.37 3.88 -3.89
C HIS A 47 -9.21 2.90 -4.01
N TYR A 48 -8.47 2.74 -2.93
CA TYR A 48 -7.41 1.77 -2.79
C TYR A 48 -7.43 1.09 -1.43
N LEU A 49 -7.52 -0.22 -1.43
CA LEU A 49 -7.28 -1.08 -0.27
C LEU A 49 -5.99 -1.87 -0.53
N PRO A 50 -4.86 -1.45 0.03
CA PRO A 50 -3.62 -2.20 -0.10
C PRO A 50 -3.74 -3.58 0.50
N THR A 51 -3.35 -4.62 -0.24
CA THR A 51 -3.43 -6.01 0.21
C THR A 51 -2.11 -6.73 0.05
N LEU A 52 -1.86 -7.69 0.93
CA LEU A 52 -0.70 -8.57 0.95
C LEU A 52 -1.15 -10.02 0.82
N LEU A 53 -0.44 -10.81 0.02
CA LEU A 53 -0.59 -12.25 0.03
C LEU A 53 0.17 -12.83 1.23
N ARG A 54 -0.53 -13.60 2.06
CA ARG A 54 0.08 -14.36 3.15
C ARG A 54 -0.21 -15.84 2.99
N ASP A 55 0.83 -16.64 3.17
CA ASP A 55 0.67 -18.08 3.31
C ASP A 55 -0.01 -18.37 4.66
N THR A 56 -1.17 -18.99 4.60
CA THR A 56 -1.90 -19.47 5.77
C THR A 56 -2.00 -20.98 5.72
N ILE A 57 -1.83 -21.63 6.87
CA ILE A 57 -2.05 -23.07 6.99
C ILE A 57 -3.43 -23.28 7.58
N SER A 58 -4.35 -23.83 6.78
CA SER A 58 -5.68 -24.22 7.24
C SER A 58 -5.90 -25.68 6.89
N HIS A 59 -6.31 -26.48 7.87
CA HIS A 59 -6.54 -27.93 7.73
C HIS A 59 -5.35 -28.67 7.06
N ARG A 60 -4.11 -28.37 7.49
CA ARG A 60 -2.85 -28.93 6.95
C ARG A 60 -2.59 -28.62 5.47
N ARG A 61 -3.34 -27.69 4.87
CA ARG A 61 -3.11 -27.22 3.50
C ARG A 61 -2.59 -25.79 3.51
N ARG A 62 -1.53 -25.56 2.75
CA ARG A 62 -1.01 -24.21 2.49
C ARG A 62 -1.99 -23.48 1.56
N ARG A 63 -2.45 -22.30 1.96
CA ARG A 63 -3.30 -21.43 1.13
C ARG A 63 -2.71 -20.04 1.15
N GLN A 64 -2.67 -19.41 0.00
CA GLN A 64 -2.41 -17.98 -0.08
C GLN A 64 -3.70 -17.23 0.20
N THR A 65 -3.66 -16.35 1.18
CA THR A 65 -4.79 -15.50 1.56
C THR A 65 -4.38 -14.05 1.38
N GLU A 66 -5.18 -13.32 0.65
CA GLU A 66 -5.03 -11.88 0.48
C GLU A 66 -5.60 -11.16 1.69
N LEU A 67 -4.77 -10.43 2.42
CA LEU A 67 -5.14 -9.70 3.63
C LEU A 67 -4.85 -8.20 3.46
N PRO A 68 -5.65 -7.31 4.07
CA PRO A 68 -5.33 -5.89 4.13
C PRO A 68 -3.94 -5.65 4.70
N ALA A 69 -3.14 -4.81 4.03
CA ALA A 69 -1.82 -4.40 4.53
C ALA A 69 -1.95 -3.59 5.82
N PHE A 70 -3.02 -2.81 5.92
CA PHE A 70 -3.39 -2.01 7.08
C PHE A 70 -4.79 -2.40 7.54
N PRO A 71 -4.93 -3.37 8.46
CA PRO A 71 -6.23 -3.79 8.96
C PRO A 71 -7.02 -2.63 9.56
N GLY A 72 -8.26 -2.47 9.15
CA GLY A 72 -9.15 -1.41 9.62
C GLY A 72 -9.08 -0.11 8.81
N TYR A 73 -8.31 -0.04 7.72
CA TYR A 73 -8.17 1.17 6.91
C TYR A 73 -8.37 0.92 5.42
N LEU A 74 -8.93 1.94 4.75
CA LEU A 74 -9.12 2.00 3.30
C LEU A 74 -8.96 3.45 2.85
N PHE A 75 -8.43 3.69 1.66
CA PHE A 75 -8.20 5.01 1.10
C PHE A 75 -9.18 5.28 -0.04
N VAL A 76 -9.87 6.41 0.00
CA VAL A 76 -10.79 6.85 -1.05
C VAL A 76 -10.20 8.08 -1.73
N ALA A 77 -10.09 8.04 -3.06
CA ALA A 77 -9.60 9.17 -3.82
C ALA A 77 -10.73 10.18 -4.08
N GLY A 78 -10.40 11.47 -3.94
CA GLY A 78 -11.35 12.58 -3.98
C GLY A 78 -11.90 12.92 -2.61
N ASP A 79 -12.72 13.96 -2.58
CA ASP A 79 -13.40 14.39 -1.37
C ASP A 79 -14.42 13.33 -0.94
N ALA A 80 -14.47 13.07 0.34
CA ALA A 80 -15.39 12.11 0.92
C ALA A 80 -15.83 12.55 2.32
N GLU A 81 -17.11 12.51 2.57
CA GLU A 81 -17.72 12.81 3.86
C GLU A 81 -18.30 11.56 4.52
N LYS A 82 -18.47 11.61 5.83
CA LYS A 82 -19.03 10.48 6.60
C LYS A 82 -20.42 10.08 6.12
N SER A 83 -21.21 11.05 5.68
CA SER A 83 -22.55 10.89 5.09
C SER A 83 -22.55 9.99 3.86
N ASP A 84 -21.50 10.06 3.03
CA ASP A 84 -21.34 9.25 1.81
C ASP A 84 -21.31 7.75 2.11
N PHE A 85 -20.92 7.37 3.33
CA PHE A 85 -20.72 5.98 3.74
C PHE A 85 -21.81 5.46 4.68
N ALA A 86 -22.83 6.28 4.96
CA ALA A 86 -23.89 5.91 5.92
C ALA A 86 -24.57 4.57 5.56
N GLN A 87 -24.74 4.30 4.25
CA GLN A 87 -25.35 3.05 3.75
C GLN A 87 -24.37 1.88 3.66
N ALA A 88 -23.07 2.13 3.72
CA ALA A 88 -22.08 1.06 3.61
C ALA A 88 -22.04 0.13 4.84
N GLY A 89 -22.44 0.64 6.02
CA GLY A 89 -22.46 -0.10 7.27
C GLY A 89 -21.07 -0.59 7.73
N ALA A 90 -20.01 -0.26 6.99
CA ALA A 90 -18.65 -0.73 7.18
C ALA A 90 -17.70 0.37 7.67
N ALA A 91 -17.91 1.62 7.24
CA ALA A 91 -17.12 2.77 7.69
C ALA A 91 -17.50 3.17 9.12
N VAL A 92 -16.51 3.52 9.92
CA VAL A 92 -16.68 3.94 11.31
C VAL A 92 -16.33 5.40 11.47
N ASP A 93 -15.19 5.80 10.88
CA ASP A 93 -14.63 7.13 11.08
C ASP A 93 -13.64 7.51 9.96
N PHE A 94 -13.16 8.74 9.98
CA PHE A 94 -12.16 9.26 9.06
C PHE A 94 -10.93 9.71 9.84
N VAL A 95 -9.75 9.37 9.29
CA VAL A 95 -8.49 9.93 9.77
C VAL A 95 -8.21 11.19 8.97
N PRO A 96 -8.00 12.35 9.63
CA PRO A 96 -7.71 13.59 8.92
C PRO A 96 -6.48 13.50 8.06
N VAL A 97 -6.59 13.86 6.77
CA VAL A 97 -5.47 13.94 5.83
C VAL A 97 -4.97 15.37 5.78
N THR A 98 -3.83 15.64 6.37
CA THR A 98 -3.24 17.00 6.43
C THR A 98 -2.37 17.31 5.21
N ASP A 99 -1.78 16.29 4.58
CA ASP A 99 -0.96 16.40 3.38
C ASP A 99 -1.37 15.33 2.35
N ALA A 100 -2.30 15.72 1.48
CA ALA A 100 -2.83 14.83 0.45
C ALA A 100 -1.76 14.47 -0.61
N ALA A 101 -0.85 15.38 -0.92
CA ALA A 101 0.21 15.14 -1.91
C ALA A 101 1.22 14.11 -1.39
N LYS A 102 1.57 14.19 -0.11
CA LYS A 102 2.43 13.21 0.55
C LYS A 102 1.76 11.84 0.59
N LEU A 103 0.52 11.77 1.06
CA LEU A 103 -0.24 10.52 1.11
C LEU A 103 -0.39 9.90 -0.28
N HIS A 104 -0.65 10.69 -1.31
CA HIS A 104 -0.73 10.20 -2.70
C HIS A 104 0.57 9.51 -3.13
N ARG A 105 1.73 10.13 -2.88
CA ARG A 105 3.04 9.54 -3.18
C ARG A 105 3.31 8.26 -2.38
N GLU A 106 2.94 8.26 -1.09
CA GLU A 106 3.09 7.08 -0.22
C GLU A 106 2.24 5.90 -0.72
N LEU A 107 0.98 6.15 -1.09
CA LEU A 107 0.08 5.14 -1.64
C LEU A 107 0.55 4.62 -3.00
N TRP A 108 1.07 5.50 -3.85
CA TRP A 108 1.66 5.09 -5.13
C TRP A 108 2.91 4.22 -4.93
N ASN A 109 3.82 4.62 -4.03
CA ASN A 109 4.99 3.81 -3.67
C ASN A 109 4.58 2.44 -3.15
N LEU A 110 3.57 2.42 -2.27
CA LEU A 110 3.02 1.19 -1.71
C LEU A 110 2.42 0.30 -2.80
N TRP A 111 1.61 0.87 -3.69
CA TRP A 111 1.05 0.14 -4.83
C TRP A 111 2.14 -0.47 -5.71
N ARG A 112 3.15 0.32 -6.08
CA ARG A 112 4.30 -0.18 -6.85
C ARG A 112 5.02 -1.32 -6.13
N GLY A 113 5.30 -1.15 -4.86
CA GLY A 113 5.97 -2.16 -4.04
C GLY A 113 5.19 -3.47 -3.95
N LEU A 114 3.87 -3.38 -3.83
CA LEU A 114 3.00 -4.54 -3.71
C LEU A 114 2.68 -5.23 -5.05
N THR A 115 2.78 -4.51 -6.17
CA THR A 115 2.49 -5.05 -7.51
C THR A 115 3.72 -5.54 -8.26
N SER A 116 4.90 -5.03 -7.91
CA SER A 116 6.15 -5.46 -8.57
C SER A 116 6.52 -6.87 -8.16
N GLY A 117 6.42 -7.80 -9.07
CA GLY A 117 6.92 -9.18 -8.88
C GLY A 117 8.41 -9.36 -9.19
N SER A 118 9.24 -8.32 -9.15
CA SER A 118 10.62 -8.36 -9.66
C SER A 118 11.69 -8.18 -8.60
N PRO A 119 12.82 -8.85 -8.78
CA PRO A 119 14.01 -8.77 -7.93
C PRO A 119 14.77 -7.45 -8.07
N LEU A 120 15.37 -7.00 -6.98
CA LEU A 120 16.04 -5.71 -6.84
C LEU A 120 17.50 -5.87 -6.33
N GLU A 121 18.48 -5.06 -6.76
CA GLU A 121 19.91 -5.14 -6.39
C GLU A 121 20.27 -4.34 -5.12
N LEU A 122 21.02 -4.93 -4.21
CA LEU A 122 21.26 -4.42 -2.85
C LEU A 122 22.67 -3.83 -2.69
N VAL A 123 22.77 -2.58 -2.23
CA VAL A 123 24.01 -2.00 -1.71
C VAL A 123 24.16 -2.40 -0.23
N ARG A 124 25.32 -3.01 0.11
CA ARG A 124 25.53 -3.71 1.40
C ARG A 124 25.81 -2.83 2.63
N GLU A 125 25.66 -1.51 2.55
CA GLU A 125 26.08 -0.58 3.62
C GLU A 125 24.90 0.21 4.24
N LEU A 126 23.69 -0.38 4.26
CA LEU A 126 22.54 0.30 4.81
C LEU A 126 22.24 -0.14 6.25
N GLU A 127 21.96 0.83 7.11
CA GLU A 127 21.55 0.56 8.49
C GLU A 127 20.03 0.41 8.62
N PRO A 128 19.56 -0.47 9.53
CA PRO A 128 18.13 -0.57 9.82
C PRO A 128 17.53 0.77 10.26
N GLY A 129 16.39 1.14 9.68
CA GLY A 129 15.71 2.39 9.93
C GLY A 129 16.09 3.54 8.98
N GLN A 130 17.14 3.40 8.19
CA GLN A 130 17.58 4.39 7.23
C GLN A 130 16.54 4.57 6.11
N TRP A 131 16.28 5.82 5.70
CA TRP A 131 15.50 6.11 4.51
C TRP A 131 16.27 5.76 3.25
N VAL A 132 15.60 5.06 2.36
CA VAL A 132 16.19 4.57 1.12
C VAL A 132 15.25 4.78 -0.05
N GLU A 133 15.84 4.98 -1.22
CA GLU A 133 15.14 4.99 -2.51
C GLU A 133 15.67 3.86 -3.39
N VAL A 134 14.78 3.18 -4.06
CA VAL A 134 15.15 2.17 -5.05
C VAL A 134 15.61 2.86 -6.33
N ALA A 135 16.90 2.73 -6.64
CA ALA A 135 17.53 3.42 -7.76
C ALA A 135 17.34 2.70 -9.11
N ALA A 136 17.07 1.38 -9.11
CA ALA A 136 16.89 0.60 -10.32
C ALA A 136 15.88 -0.54 -10.13
N GLY A 137 15.44 -1.14 -11.24
CA GLY A 137 14.48 -2.25 -11.25
C GLY A 137 13.01 -1.80 -11.25
N ALA A 138 12.09 -2.75 -11.04
CA ALA A 138 10.65 -2.52 -11.11
C ALA A 138 10.11 -1.53 -10.07
N LEU A 139 10.82 -1.39 -8.93
CA LEU A 139 10.49 -0.47 -7.85
C LEU A 139 11.25 0.86 -7.92
N LYS A 140 11.93 1.15 -9.02
CA LYS A 140 12.69 2.42 -9.18
C LYS A 140 11.85 3.62 -8.76
N GLY A 141 12.42 4.47 -7.89
CA GLY A 141 11.78 5.65 -7.33
C GLY A 141 10.89 5.39 -6.11
N THR A 142 10.71 4.12 -5.70
CA THR A 142 9.99 3.80 -4.47
C THR A 142 10.85 4.15 -3.26
N GLN A 143 10.28 4.85 -2.29
CA GLN A 143 10.97 5.25 -1.06
C GLN A 143 10.39 4.52 0.15
N GLY A 144 11.24 4.18 1.10
CA GLY A 144 10.84 3.50 2.32
C GLY A 144 11.94 3.42 3.35
N ARG A 145 11.67 2.80 4.49
CA ARG A 145 12.70 2.55 5.51
C ARG A 145 13.29 1.16 5.34
N PHE A 146 14.60 1.10 5.25
CA PHE A 146 15.33 -0.16 5.26
C PHE A 146 15.12 -0.87 6.60
N GLN A 147 14.79 -2.15 6.60
CA GLN A 147 14.53 -2.88 7.84
C GLN A 147 15.67 -3.83 8.20
N ARG A 148 16.11 -4.64 7.28
CA ARG A 148 17.20 -5.59 7.50
C ARG A 148 17.65 -6.28 6.23
N TRP A 149 18.87 -6.81 6.29
CA TRP A 149 19.37 -7.80 5.36
C TRP A 149 18.96 -9.21 5.82
N GLY A 150 18.66 -10.09 4.91
CA GLY A 150 18.36 -11.50 5.14
C GLY A 150 18.60 -12.27 3.84
N LYS A 151 18.03 -13.47 3.68
CA LYS A 151 18.04 -14.16 2.37
C LYS A 151 17.45 -13.26 1.26
N HIS A 152 16.54 -12.40 1.64
CA HIS A 152 15.98 -11.32 0.81
C HIS A 152 15.98 -10.05 1.66
N GLY A 153 16.45 -8.93 1.12
CA GLY A 153 16.36 -7.64 1.79
C GLY A 153 14.90 -7.23 2.00
N ARG A 154 14.64 -6.37 2.98
CA ARG A 154 13.30 -5.83 3.23
C ARG A 154 13.34 -4.33 3.33
N ILE A 155 12.48 -3.65 2.59
CA ILE A 155 12.12 -2.26 2.85
C ILE A 155 10.70 -2.18 3.40
N VAL A 156 10.47 -1.21 4.28
CA VAL A 156 9.15 -0.90 4.80
C VAL A 156 8.64 0.34 4.07
N LEU A 157 7.59 0.14 3.29
CA LEU A 157 6.86 1.21 2.64
C LEU A 157 5.92 1.82 3.67
N TRP A 158 6.19 3.08 4.01
CA TRP A 158 5.55 3.74 5.14
C TRP A 158 4.36 4.57 4.70
N VAL A 159 3.29 4.53 5.45
CA VAL A 159 2.14 5.44 5.33
C VAL A 159 2.04 6.23 6.64
N GLU A 160 2.51 7.48 6.60
CA GLU A 160 2.73 8.29 7.80
C GLU A 160 1.45 8.54 8.59
N ILE A 161 0.36 8.86 7.89
CA ILE A 161 -0.93 9.12 8.52
C ILE A 161 -1.44 7.96 9.39
N LEU A 162 -1.01 6.74 9.10
CA LEU A 162 -1.35 5.55 9.88
C LEU A 162 -0.31 5.22 10.94
N GLY A 163 0.84 5.89 10.94
CA GLY A 163 1.98 5.48 11.75
C GLY A 163 2.41 4.02 11.50
N ALA A 164 2.19 3.51 10.29
CA ALA A 164 2.37 2.11 9.95
C ALA A 164 2.98 1.94 8.56
N GLY A 165 3.67 0.83 8.34
CA GLY A 165 4.27 0.47 7.06
C GLY A 165 4.05 -0.98 6.69
N ALA A 166 4.02 -1.27 5.39
CA ALA A 166 4.01 -2.62 4.84
C ALA A 166 5.43 -3.02 4.41
N ALA A 167 5.90 -4.17 4.90
CA ALA A 167 7.20 -4.71 4.52
C ALA A 167 7.11 -5.39 3.15
N VAL A 168 7.98 -5.00 2.23
CA VAL A 168 8.14 -5.60 0.91
C VAL A 168 9.49 -6.28 0.86
N GLU A 169 9.53 -7.52 0.36
CA GLU A 169 10.78 -8.22 0.13
C GLU A 169 11.43 -7.69 -1.15
N ILE A 170 12.72 -7.41 -1.05
CA ILE A 170 13.57 -6.99 -2.15
C ILE A 170 14.62 -8.07 -2.40
N ASP A 171 14.79 -8.40 -3.66
CA ASP A 171 15.78 -9.38 -4.10
C ASP A 171 17.22 -8.79 -4.08
N GLU A 172 18.22 -9.67 -4.15
CA GLU A 172 19.64 -9.30 -4.11
C GLU A 172 20.13 -8.47 -5.32
N THR A 173 19.28 -8.30 -6.35
CA THR A 173 19.60 -7.55 -7.58
C THR A 173 19.17 -6.09 -7.57
N SER A 174 18.60 -5.58 -6.47
CA SER A 174 18.12 -4.18 -6.38
C SER A 174 19.19 -3.22 -5.95
N VAL A 175 19.31 -2.12 -6.67
CA VAL A 175 20.13 -0.98 -6.23
C VAL A 175 19.30 -0.07 -5.33
N ILE A 176 19.68 0.03 -4.07
CA ILE A 176 19.09 0.94 -3.09
C ILE A 176 20.12 2.00 -2.75
N ARG A 177 19.71 3.25 -2.64
CA ARG A 177 20.54 4.36 -2.15
C ARG A 177 19.90 5.01 -0.94
N ALA A 178 20.73 5.50 -0.03
CA ALA A 178 20.28 6.38 1.04
C ALA A 178 19.73 7.69 0.45
N VAL A 179 18.68 8.22 1.06
CA VAL A 179 18.07 9.51 0.71
C VAL A 179 18.32 10.51 1.82
#